data_6cd978ec9773a1d36c15b34cb394167b
#
_entry.id   6cd978ec9773a1d36c15b34cb394167b
#
_cell.length_a   1.000
_cell.length_b   1.000
_cell.length_c   1.000
_cell.angle_alpha   90.00
_cell.angle_beta   90.00
_cell.angle_gamma   90.00
#
_symmetry.space_group_name_H-M   'P 1'
#
loop_
_entity.id
_entity.type
_entity.pdbx_description
1 polymer ?
#
loop_
_entity_poly.entity_id
_entity_poly.type
_entity_poly.pdbx_seq_one_letter_code
_entity_poly.pdbx_strand_id
1 'polypeptide(L)'
;MAKFNLNNLFKKSKPCNGVNLTQTCNAYTNNFSNLFSADSFNSEVFNSVRTSVPIIDAALNKLVRLLGSFEVITGDPLAQKPLNIFLKNVKVNSHSSGIDSFIACFFDSMLTYGSAIGEIVLNLEKTSIVALYNSSLKNLQISTTSNPLEPVFLTQHGASFAPVKFPQLILFSALNPKPGHIKGTSILEGLPFITDILLKIYKSIALNFERIGKLKFALNYNPPPNVDIMNAKAIADSIAKEWAEVMNPPSGTTKDLIAIGDLDIKVIGSDNQALDTNTPVRQLLEQIVAKTGIPPFLLGLSWSTSERMSKQQAEILTSEIEGYRRIISPTISKIVSFWLKLNGFSQLHQISWNAIHLHDEVESSRAALLTAQANKINSLI
;
A
#
# COMPACT_ATOMS: atom_id res chain seq x y z
N MET A 1 -31.93 5.88 38.10
CA MET A 1 -30.98 5.59 37.01
C MET A 1 -31.23 4.18 36.49
N ALA A 2 -31.81 4.04 35.32
CA ALA A 2 -32.09 2.70 34.76
C ALA A 2 -30.79 2.05 34.31
N LYS A 3 -30.36 0.99 35.00
CA LYS A 3 -29.24 0.13 34.56
C LYS A 3 -29.66 -0.52 33.27
N PHE A 4 -29.00 -0.17 32.17
CA PHE A 4 -29.21 -0.80 30.87
C PHE A 4 -28.74 -2.26 30.96
N ASN A 5 -29.70 -3.19 30.92
CA ASN A 5 -29.43 -4.61 31.09
C ASN A 5 -28.95 -5.20 29.78
N LEU A 6 -27.62 -5.28 29.58
CA LEU A 6 -26.94 -5.82 28.41
C LEU A 6 -27.25 -7.31 28.15
N ASN A 7 -27.78 -8.03 29.15
CA ASN A 7 -28.08 -9.45 29.02
C ASN A 7 -29.16 -9.77 27.97
N ASN A 8 -30.01 -8.79 27.62
CA ASN A 8 -31.00 -8.97 26.54
C ASN A 8 -30.40 -8.83 25.13
N LEU A 9 -29.18 -8.28 25.01
CA LEU A 9 -28.47 -8.14 23.72
C LEU A 9 -27.62 -9.35 23.36
N PHE A 10 -27.43 -10.30 24.30
CA PHE A 10 -26.47 -11.37 24.15
C PHE A 10 -27.05 -12.71 24.61
N LYS A 11 -27.65 -13.47 23.72
CA LYS A 11 -27.96 -14.89 23.98
C LYS A 11 -26.68 -15.72 23.86
N LYS A 12 -26.40 -16.55 24.89
CA LYS A 12 -25.22 -17.43 24.97
C LYS A 12 -25.11 -18.35 23.76
N SER A 13 -23.95 -18.39 23.12
CA SER A 13 -23.48 -19.51 22.31
C SER A 13 -22.05 -19.89 22.67
N LYS A 14 -21.76 -21.19 22.63
CA LYS A 14 -20.49 -21.83 23.00
C LYS A 14 -19.28 -21.25 22.25
N PRO A 15 -18.05 -21.27 22.83
CA PRO A 15 -16.86 -20.75 22.21
C PRO A 15 -16.52 -21.59 20.96
N CYS A 16 -16.29 -20.93 19.84
CA CYS A 16 -15.69 -21.53 18.67
C CYS A 16 -14.18 -21.45 18.77
N ASN A 17 -13.52 -22.61 18.69
CA ASN A 17 -12.10 -22.79 18.64
C ASN A 17 -11.48 -22.18 17.38
N GLY A 18 -10.24 -21.78 17.53
CA GLY A 18 -9.31 -21.10 16.68
C GLY A 18 -9.45 -21.26 15.16
N VAL A 19 -9.21 -20.15 14.48
CA VAL A 19 -9.06 -20.05 13.03
C VAL A 19 -7.72 -20.67 12.63
N ASN A 20 -7.77 -21.82 11.95
CA ASN A 20 -6.60 -22.38 11.26
C ASN A 20 -6.37 -21.62 9.95
N LEU A 21 -5.29 -20.84 9.92
CA LEU A 21 -4.76 -20.22 8.71
C LEU A 21 -3.89 -21.25 7.97
N THR A 22 -4.46 -21.97 7.03
CA THR A 22 -3.70 -22.69 6.01
C THR A 22 -3.85 -21.97 4.68
N GLN A 23 -2.83 -21.20 4.30
CA GLN A 23 -2.70 -20.67 2.94
C GLN A 23 -1.82 -21.62 2.13
N THR A 24 -2.39 -22.20 1.09
CA THR A 24 -1.61 -22.81 -0.01
C THR A 24 -1.43 -21.76 -1.09
N CYS A 25 -0.19 -21.34 -1.29
CA CYS A 25 0.19 -20.48 -2.41
C CYS A 25 0.18 -21.31 -3.70
N ASN A 26 -0.78 -21.04 -4.58
CA ASN A 26 -0.73 -21.54 -5.94
C ASN A 26 -0.16 -20.50 -6.91
N ALA A 27 0.69 -21.01 -7.79
CA ALA A 27 1.51 -20.30 -8.75
C ALA A 27 0.74 -19.27 -9.60
N TYR A 28 1.41 -18.17 -9.86
CA TYR A 28 1.00 -17.09 -10.76
C TYR A 28 0.69 -17.62 -12.16
N THR A 29 -0.58 -17.64 -12.54
CA THR A 29 -0.99 -17.72 -13.93
C THR A 29 -1.36 -16.33 -14.43
N ASN A 30 -0.67 -15.90 -15.46
CA ASN A 30 -0.80 -14.60 -16.12
C ASN A 30 -2.15 -14.46 -16.86
N ASN A 31 -3.20 -14.10 -16.17
CA ASN A 31 -4.45 -13.68 -16.81
C ASN A 31 -4.99 -12.40 -16.15
N PHE A 32 -4.24 -11.30 -16.34
CA PHE A 32 -4.68 -9.96 -15.93
C PHE A 32 -5.97 -9.52 -16.64
N SER A 33 -6.27 -10.05 -17.83
CA SER A 33 -7.47 -9.72 -18.57
C SER A 33 -8.79 -10.10 -17.86
N ASN A 34 -8.76 -11.12 -16.99
CA ASN A 34 -9.93 -11.54 -16.20
C ASN A 34 -10.10 -10.78 -14.87
N LEU A 35 -9.16 -9.92 -14.52
CA LEU A 35 -9.17 -9.15 -13.28
C LEU A 35 -10.01 -7.88 -13.35
N PHE A 36 -10.50 -7.53 -14.54
CA PHE A 36 -11.31 -6.33 -14.76
C PHE A 36 -12.82 -6.57 -14.62
N SER A 37 -13.27 -7.80 -14.29
CA SER A 37 -14.67 -8.01 -13.94
C SER A 37 -15.00 -7.34 -12.61
N ALA A 38 -15.89 -6.36 -12.66
CA ALA A 38 -16.16 -5.37 -11.62
C ALA A 38 -16.68 -5.91 -10.26
N ASP A 39 -16.94 -7.20 -10.12
CA ASP A 39 -17.65 -7.77 -8.97
C ASP A 39 -16.81 -8.68 -8.06
N SER A 40 -15.57 -9.03 -8.43
CA SER A 40 -14.71 -9.81 -7.54
C SER A 40 -13.80 -8.89 -6.75
N PHE A 41 -14.02 -8.80 -5.44
CA PHE A 41 -13.12 -8.19 -4.48
C PHE A 41 -11.77 -8.93 -4.50
N ASN A 42 -10.88 -8.49 -5.36
CA ASN A 42 -9.60 -9.17 -5.62
C ASN A 42 -8.50 -8.58 -4.71
N SER A 43 -8.63 -8.86 -3.40
CA SER A 43 -7.64 -8.40 -2.41
C SER A 43 -6.22 -8.88 -2.71
N GLU A 44 -6.08 -10.00 -3.43
CA GLU A 44 -4.79 -10.56 -3.83
C GLU A 44 -4.10 -9.74 -4.90
N VAL A 45 -4.87 -9.15 -5.82
CA VAL A 45 -4.32 -8.27 -6.86
C VAL A 45 -3.74 -7.00 -6.25
N PHE A 46 -4.49 -6.36 -5.35
CA PHE A 46 -3.99 -5.14 -4.70
C PHE A 46 -2.75 -5.41 -3.84
N ASN A 47 -2.69 -6.54 -3.14
CA ASN A 47 -1.48 -6.95 -2.43
C ASN A 47 -0.32 -7.20 -3.39
N SER A 48 -0.55 -7.86 -4.52
CA SER A 48 0.47 -8.09 -5.54
C SER A 48 0.99 -6.78 -6.13
N VAL A 49 0.13 -5.84 -6.46
CA VAL A 49 0.50 -4.50 -6.94
C VAL A 49 1.40 -3.81 -5.92
N ARG A 50 0.99 -3.81 -4.65
CA ARG A 50 1.71 -3.18 -3.55
C ARG A 50 3.09 -3.80 -3.31
N THR A 51 3.19 -5.13 -3.33
CA THR A 51 4.46 -5.85 -3.11
C THR A 51 5.39 -5.82 -4.31
N SER A 52 4.84 -5.74 -5.54
CA SER A 52 5.64 -5.76 -6.76
C SER A 52 6.28 -4.42 -7.10
N VAL A 53 5.66 -3.31 -6.69
CA VAL A 53 6.14 -1.95 -7.00
C VAL A 53 6.35 -1.16 -5.70
N PRO A 54 7.60 -1.08 -5.20
CA PRO A 54 7.92 -0.49 -3.89
C PRO A 54 7.44 0.96 -3.70
N ILE A 55 7.36 1.74 -4.77
CA ILE A 55 6.89 3.13 -4.70
C ILE A 55 5.42 3.23 -4.29
N ILE A 56 4.60 2.24 -4.67
CA ILE A 56 3.18 2.17 -4.30
C ILE A 56 3.06 1.89 -2.80
N ASP A 57 3.81 0.91 -2.29
CA ASP A 57 3.82 0.62 -0.85
C ASP A 57 4.35 1.81 -0.03
N ALA A 58 5.42 2.47 -0.49
CA ALA A 58 5.94 3.67 0.14
C ALA A 58 4.91 4.80 0.18
N ALA A 59 4.13 4.97 -0.89
CA ALA A 59 3.06 5.95 -0.96
C ALA A 59 1.97 5.69 0.10
N LEU A 60 1.45 4.46 0.17
CA LEU A 60 0.43 4.09 1.15
C LEU A 60 0.93 4.25 2.58
N ASN A 61 2.15 3.77 2.88
CA ASN A 61 2.76 3.92 4.20
C ASN A 61 2.95 5.39 4.61
N LYS A 62 3.24 6.29 3.65
CA LYS A 62 3.31 7.73 3.92
C LYS A 62 1.94 8.32 4.24
N LEU A 63 0.89 7.96 3.50
CA LEU A 63 -0.49 8.41 3.82
C LEU A 63 -0.90 7.95 5.22
N VAL A 64 -0.61 6.69 5.59
CA VAL A 64 -0.92 6.18 6.93
C VAL A 64 -0.21 6.99 8.02
N ARG A 65 1.07 7.32 7.83
CA ARG A 65 1.83 8.13 8.79
C ARG A 65 1.35 9.58 8.85
N LEU A 66 0.99 10.16 7.72
CA LEU A 66 0.52 11.54 7.64
C LEU A 66 -0.89 11.72 8.21
N LEU A 67 -1.66 10.65 8.39
CA LEU A 67 -2.94 10.72 9.12
C LEU A 67 -2.76 11.38 10.49
N GLY A 68 -1.61 11.11 11.15
CA GLY A 68 -1.23 11.68 12.42
C GLY A 68 -2.01 11.09 13.60
N SER A 69 -1.91 11.75 14.74
CA SER A 69 -2.59 11.39 15.98
C SER A 69 -3.75 12.35 16.28
N PHE A 70 -4.59 11.94 17.21
CA PHE A 70 -5.76 12.71 17.64
C PHE A 70 -5.93 12.64 19.16
N GLU A 71 -6.67 13.59 19.69
CA GLU A 71 -7.09 13.61 21.08
C GLU A 71 -8.62 13.52 21.16
N VAL A 72 -9.11 12.87 22.20
CA VAL A 72 -10.53 12.78 22.48
C VAL A 72 -10.84 13.59 23.73
N ILE A 73 -11.69 14.59 23.58
CA ILE A 73 -12.14 15.44 24.67
C ILE A 73 -13.55 14.99 25.05
N THR A 74 -13.74 14.62 26.31
CA THR A 74 -15.04 14.17 26.84
C THR A 74 -15.79 15.32 27.48
N GLY A 75 -17.13 15.29 27.42
CA GLY A 75 -17.98 16.23 28.13
C GLY A 75 -18.00 16.00 29.65
N ASP A 76 -17.53 14.86 30.14
CA ASP A 76 -17.41 14.52 31.55
C ASP A 76 -15.93 14.48 31.97
N PRO A 77 -15.48 15.40 32.82
CA PRO A 77 -14.09 15.47 33.28
C PRO A 77 -13.62 14.22 34.02
N LEU A 78 -14.53 13.46 34.66
CA LEU A 78 -14.19 12.23 35.37
C LEU A 78 -13.87 11.08 34.39
N ALA A 79 -14.43 11.11 33.18
CA ALA A 79 -14.17 10.13 32.14
C ALA A 79 -12.82 10.34 31.42
N GLN A 80 -12.29 11.57 31.42
CA GLN A 80 -11.13 11.94 30.58
C GLN A 80 -9.88 11.11 30.86
N LYS A 81 -9.48 11.02 32.15
CA LYS A 81 -8.28 10.26 32.52
C LYS A 81 -8.40 8.76 32.24
N PRO A 82 -9.50 8.06 32.68
CA PRO A 82 -9.69 6.64 32.36
C PRO A 82 -9.77 6.36 30.86
N LEU A 83 -10.41 7.25 30.09
CA LEU A 83 -10.48 7.12 28.64
C LEU A 83 -9.09 7.21 28.01
N ASN A 84 -8.27 8.18 28.39
CA ASN A 84 -6.93 8.34 27.86
C ASN A 84 -6.04 7.12 28.17
N ILE A 85 -6.19 6.52 29.36
CA ILE A 85 -5.50 5.28 29.72
C ILE A 85 -5.98 4.13 28.83
N PHE A 86 -7.27 4.00 28.59
CA PHE A 86 -7.84 2.99 27.70
C PHE A 86 -7.32 3.16 26.28
N LEU A 87 -7.39 4.36 25.70
CA LEU A 87 -6.96 4.65 24.34
C LEU A 87 -5.47 4.32 24.10
N LYS A 88 -4.63 4.55 25.12
CA LYS A 88 -3.19 4.23 25.04
C LYS A 88 -2.88 2.74 25.19
N ASN A 89 -3.66 2.01 25.99
CA ASN A 89 -3.31 0.66 26.42
C ASN A 89 -4.19 -0.44 25.83
N VAL A 90 -5.28 -0.11 25.14
CA VAL A 90 -6.15 -1.13 24.53
C VAL A 90 -5.34 -2.06 23.63
N LYS A 91 -5.50 -3.37 23.80
CA LYS A 91 -4.83 -4.36 22.94
C LYS A 91 -5.34 -4.24 21.51
N VAL A 92 -4.42 -4.32 20.57
CA VAL A 92 -4.73 -4.28 19.13
C VAL A 92 -4.15 -5.52 18.47
N ASN A 93 -5.00 -6.30 17.86
CA ASN A 93 -4.61 -7.59 17.29
C ASN A 93 -3.88 -8.47 18.33
N SER A 94 -2.83 -9.20 17.92
CA SER A 94 -2.04 -10.06 18.82
C SER A 94 -0.75 -9.42 19.32
N HIS A 95 -0.31 -8.30 18.73
CA HIS A 95 1.07 -7.83 18.88
C HIS A 95 1.23 -6.33 19.14
N SER A 96 0.17 -5.56 19.14
CA SER A 96 0.24 -4.10 19.33
C SER A 96 -0.77 -3.61 20.37
N SER A 97 -0.62 -2.37 20.78
CA SER A 97 -1.51 -1.67 21.71
C SER A 97 -1.69 -0.22 21.33
N GLY A 98 -2.78 0.36 21.81
CA GLY A 98 -3.17 1.74 21.58
C GLY A 98 -4.04 1.94 20.34
N ILE A 99 -4.97 2.89 20.46
CA ILE A 99 -5.94 3.17 19.38
C ILE A 99 -5.25 3.63 18.09
N ASP A 100 -4.12 4.32 18.18
CA ASP A 100 -3.35 4.78 17.02
C ASP A 100 -2.89 3.59 16.17
N SER A 101 -2.43 2.51 16.80
CA SER A 101 -2.05 1.28 16.10
C SER A 101 -3.22 0.61 15.40
N PHE A 102 -4.40 0.63 16.04
CA PHE A 102 -5.63 0.12 15.41
C PHE A 102 -6.01 0.95 14.19
N ILE A 103 -6.03 2.28 14.34
CA ILE A 103 -6.41 3.21 13.27
C ILE A 103 -5.41 3.17 12.11
N ALA A 104 -4.11 3.05 12.37
CA ALA A 104 -3.10 2.92 11.33
C ALA A 104 -3.34 1.68 10.46
N CYS A 105 -3.57 0.51 11.08
CA CYS A 105 -3.86 -0.73 10.37
C CYS A 105 -5.23 -0.68 9.65
N PHE A 106 -6.23 -0.08 10.29
CA PHE A 106 -7.56 0.10 9.73
C PHE A 106 -7.54 1.01 8.50
N PHE A 107 -6.81 2.12 8.57
CA PHE A 107 -6.64 3.06 7.47
C PHE A 107 -5.84 2.45 6.32
N ASP A 108 -4.76 1.73 6.62
CA ASP A 108 -3.99 1.00 5.61
C ASP A 108 -4.88 0.01 4.82
N SER A 109 -5.71 -0.74 5.52
CA SER A 109 -6.70 -1.63 4.90
C SER A 109 -7.71 -0.87 4.06
N MET A 110 -8.18 0.29 4.53
CA MET A 110 -9.12 1.13 3.80
C MET A 110 -8.52 1.68 2.50
N LEU A 111 -7.28 2.14 2.53
CA LEU A 111 -6.57 2.60 1.33
C LEU A 111 -6.36 1.46 0.33
N THR A 112 -5.89 0.30 0.82
CA THR A 112 -5.53 -0.84 -0.02
C THR A 112 -6.74 -1.51 -0.66
N TYR A 113 -7.83 -1.69 0.10
CA TYR A 113 -8.99 -2.46 -0.35
C TYR A 113 -10.24 -1.61 -0.61
N GLY A 114 -10.17 -0.31 -0.37
CA GLY A 114 -11.31 0.59 -0.47
C GLY A 114 -12.25 0.54 0.73
N SER A 115 -12.10 -0.46 1.60
CA SER A 115 -12.93 -0.61 2.81
C SER A 115 -12.09 -1.23 3.92
N ALA A 116 -12.42 -0.92 5.15
CA ALA A 116 -11.81 -1.53 6.31
C ALA A 116 -12.86 -2.05 7.28
N ILE A 117 -12.52 -3.17 7.94
CA ILE A 117 -13.36 -3.79 8.94
C ILE A 117 -12.55 -4.02 10.20
N GLY A 118 -13.15 -3.67 11.33
CA GLY A 118 -12.65 -3.97 12.65
C GLY A 118 -13.73 -4.49 13.55
N GLU A 119 -13.34 -5.01 14.69
CA GLU A 119 -14.24 -5.54 15.72
C GLU A 119 -13.81 -5.04 17.09
N ILE A 120 -14.81 -4.66 17.90
CA ILE A 120 -14.64 -4.38 19.33
C ILE A 120 -14.79 -5.68 20.09
N VAL A 121 -13.70 -6.14 20.71
CA VAL A 121 -13.68 -7.39 21.48
C VAL A 121 -13.95 -7.10 22.94
N LEU A 122 -15.01 -7.72 23.49
CA LEU A 122 -15.41 -7.57 24.88
C LEU A 122 -14.90 -8.74 25.73
N ASN A 123 -14.81 -8.52 27.06
CA ASN A 123 -14.57 -9.58 28.02
C ASN A 123 -15.77 -10.55 28.07
N LEU A 124 -15.61 -11.70 28.74
CA LEU A 124 -16.67 -12.73 28.85
C LEU A 124 -17.95 -12.20 29.52
N GLU A 125 -17.79 -11.29 30.48
CA GLU A 125 -18.88 -10.66 31.22
C GLU A 125 -19.50 -9.48 30.44
N LYS A 126 -18.88 -9.06 29.35
CA LYS A 126 -19.31 -7.95 28.46
C LYS A 126 -19.42 -6.58 29.17
N THR A 127 -18.57 -6.41 30.16
CA THR A 127 -18.49 -5.18 30.95
C THR A 127 -17.40 -4.24 30.48
N SER A 128 -16.42 -4.74 29.74
CA SER A 128 -15.27 -3.93 29.30
C SER A 128 -14.77 -4.35 27.90
N ILE A 129 -14.15 -3.40 27.22
CA ILE A 129 -13.44 -3.64 25.96
C ILE A 129 -12.06 -4.19 26.31
N VAL A 130 -11.74 -5.40 25.80
CA VAL A 130 -10.45 -6.08 26.02
C VAL A 130 -9.48 -5.76 24.90
N ALA A 131 -9.97 -5.73 23.66
CA ALA A 131 -9.14 -5.52 22.48
C ALA A 131 -9.93 -4.88 21.33
N LEU A 132 -9.18 -4.33 20.38
CA LEU A 132 -9.66 -3.95 19.06
C LEU A 132 -8.98 -4.87 18.05
N TYR A 133 -9.74 -5.40 17.13
CA TYR A 133 -9.25 -6.35 16.12
C TYR A 133 -9.51 -5.83 14.71
N ASN A 134 -8.44 -5.76 13.89
CA ASN A 134 -8.56 -5.46 12.46
C ASN A 134 -8.79 -6.77 11.71
N SER A 135 -9.96 -6.91 11.10
CA SER A 135 -10.36 -8.12 10.38
C SER A 135 -10.02 -8.03 8.89
N SER A 136 -9.82 -9.19 8.28
CA SER A 136 -9.68 -9.27 6.82
C SER A 136 -11.06 -9.24 6.14
N LEU A 137 -11.15 -8.46 5.07
CA LEU A 137 -12.35 -8.41 4.20
C LEU A 137 -12.63 -9.72 3.46
N LYS A 138 -11.67 -10.66 3.43
CA LYS A 138 -11.85 -11.98 2.79
C LYS A 138 -12.89 -12.85 3.51
N ASN A 139 -12.96 -12.71 4.83
CA ASN A 139 -13.81 -13.57 5.69
C ASN A 139 -15.17 -12.97 5.96
N LEU A 140 -15.45 -11.79 5.42
CA LEU A 140 -16.68 -11.06 5.71
C LEU A 140 -17.30 -10.55 4.41
N GLN A 141 -18.52 -10.99 4.15
CA GLN A 141 -19.32 -10.49 3.05
C GLN A 141 -20.29 -9.44 3.59
N ILE A 142 -20.40 -8.33 2.87
CA ILE A 142 -21.36 -7.28 3.19
C ILE A 142 -22.48 -7.38 2.18
N SER A 143 -23.70 -7.52 2.66
CA SER A 143 -24.90 -7.60 1.84
C SER A 143 -25.89 -6.51 2.22
N THR A 144 -26.73 -6.12 1.29
CA THR A 144 -27.92 -5.30 1.57
C THR A 144 -29.11 -6.18 1.81
N THR A 145 -29.95 -5.82 2.77
CA THR A 145 -31.30 -6.36 2.92
C THR A 145 -32.30 -5.55 2.08
N SER A 146 -33.59 -5.76 2.33
CA SER A 146 -34.65 -4.90 1.80
C SER A 146 -34.50 -3.41 2.19
N ASN A 147 -33.77 -3.12 3.28
CA ASN A 147 -33.38 -1.77 3.67
C ASN A 147 -31.94 -1.48 3.24
N PRO A 148 -31.71 -0.67 2.21
CA PRO A 148 -30.36 -0.35 1.74
C PRO A 148 -29.53 0.47 2.73
N LEU A 149 -30.15 1.04 3.78
CA LEU A 149 -29.49 1.82 4.81
C LEU A 149 -28.86 0.95 5.92
N GLU A 150 -29.22 -0.33 5.99
CA GLU A 150 -28.72 -1.25 7.01
C GLU A 150 -27.92 -2.38 6.38
N PRO A 151 -26.58 -2.25 6.28
CA PRO A 151 -25.74 -3.32 5.76
C PRO A 151 -25.73 -4.50 6.71
N VAL A 152 -25.91 -5.70 6.16
CA VAL A 152 -25.76 -6.95 6.89
C VAL A 152 -24.37 -7.50 6.68
N PHE A 153 -23.70 -7.76 7.79
CA PHE A 153 -22.39 -8.38 7.80
C PHE A 153 -22.56 -9.91 7.93
N LEU A 154 -22.01 -10.63 6.96
CA LEU A 154 -22.06 -12.09 6.91
C LEU A 154 -20.64 -12.63 7.12
N THR A 155 -20.45 -13.54 8.07
CA THR A 155 -19.19 -14.27 8.28
C THR A 155 -19.24 -15.63 7.62
N GLN A 156 -18.11 -16.08 7.11
CA GLN A 156 -17.97 -17.41 6.53
C GLN A 156 -17.84 -18.45 7.65
N HIS A 157 -18.77 -19.42 7.62
CA HIS A 157 -18.74 -20.62 8.47
C HIS A 157 -18.68 -21.85 7.55
N GLY A 158 -17.48 -22.38 7.32
CA GLY A 158 -17.28 -23.45 6.35
C GLY A 158 -17.62 -23.01 4.92
N ALA A 159 -18.56 -23.68 4.27
CA ALA A 159 -19.04 -23.36 2.92
C ALA A 159 -20.21 -22.35 2.89
N SER A 160 -20.78 -21.97 4.04
CA SER A 160 -21.93 -21.07 4.12
C SER A 160 -21.59 -19.74 4.80
N PHE A 161 -22.36 -18.70 4.44
CA PHE A 161 -22.30 -17.40 5.10
C PHE A 161 -23.44 -17.26 6.09
N ALA A 162 -23.14 -16.82 7.30
CA ALA A 162 -24.13 -16.55 8.34
C ALA A 162 -24.04 -15.11 8.85
N PRO A 163 -25.16 -14.47 9.20
CA PRO A 163 -25.15 -13.12 9.77
C PRO A 163 -24.32 -13.04 11.03
N VAL A 164 -23.55 -11.97 11.17
CA VAL A 164 -22.80 -11.66 12.40
C VAL A 164 -23.78 -11.47 13.55
N LYS A 165 -23.53 -12.13 14.70
CA LYS A 165 -24.42 -12.08 15.86
C LYS A 165 -24.55 -10.72 16.51
N PHE A 166 -23.48 -9.91 16.44
CA PHE A 166 -23.38 -8.61 17.09
C PHE A 166 -22.88 -7.53 16.12
N PRO A 167 -23.73 -7.06 15.19
CA PRO A 167 -23.34 -6.06 14.19
C PRO A 167 -22.86 -4.75 14.81
N GLN A 168 -23.35 -4.42 16.02
CA GLN A 168 -22.97 -3.21 16.75
C GLN A 168 -21.49 -3.17 17.15
N LEU A 169 -20.84 -4.33 17.26
CA LEU A 169 -19.40 -4.41 17.58
C LEU A 169 -18.50 -4.31 16.34
N ILE A 170 -19.10 -4.39 15.15
CA ILE A 170 -18.36 -4.27 13.89
C ILE A 170 -18.11 -2.80 13.59
N LEU A 171 -16.85 -2.49 13.31
CA LEU A 171 -16.38 -1.21 12.81
C LEU A 171 -16.20 -1.32 11.31
N PHE A 172 -16.84 -0.46 10.54
CA PHE A 172 -16.75 -0.48 9.09
C PHE A 172 -16.60 0.95 8.56
N SER A 173 -15.67 1.13 7.63
CA SER A 173 -15.53 2.36 6.85
C SER A 173 -15.25 2.01 5.40
N ALA A 174 -15.79 2.82 4.50
CA ALA A 174 -15.61 2.70 3.06
C ALA A 174 -15.04 4.00 2.48
N LEU A 175 -14.04 3.85 1.62
CA LEU A 175 -13.39 4.96 0.93
C LEU A 175 -14.13 5.22 -0.39
N ASN A 176 -14.66 6.43 -0.57
CA ASN A 176 -15.32 6.87 -1.80
C ASN A 176 -16.26 5.81 -2.41
N PRO A 177 -17.28 5.33 -1.66
CA PRO A 177 -18.22 4.34 -2.19
C PRO A 177 -18.96 4.91 -3.40
N LYS A 178 -19.12 4.10 -4.44
CA LYS A 178 -19.95 4.46 -5.61
C LYS A 178 -21.42 4.49 -5.20
N PRO A 179 -22.25 5.35 -5.78
CA PRO A 179 -23.68 5.39 -5.47
C PRO A 179 -24.32 4.01 -5.57
N GLY A 180 -25.07 3.60 -4.54
CA GLY A 180 -25.68 2.28 -4.44
C GLY A 180 -24.76 1.12 -4.04
N HIS A 181 -23.47 1.37 -3.81
CA HIS A 181 -22.51 0.37 -3.33
C HIS A 181 -22.14 0.63 -1.86
N ILE A 182 -22.05 -0.43 -1.08
CA ILE A 182 -21.60 -0.36 0.33
C ILE A 182 -20.09 -0.36 0.41
N LYS A 183 -19.45 -1.13 -0.48
CA LYS A 183 -17.99 -1.23 -0.53
C LYS A 183 -17.40 0.03 -1.15
N GLY A 184 -16.32 0.50 -0.57
CA GLY A 184 -15.57 1.63 -1.10
C GLY A 184 -14.66 1.22 -2.26
N THR A 185 -14.06 2.23 -2.86
CA THR A 185 -13.14 2.12 -4.00
C THR A 185 -11.69 2.19 -3.49
N SER A 186 -10.87 1.19 -3.82
CA SER A 186 -9.44 1.20 -3.49
C SER A 186 -8.71 2.36 -4.18
N ILE A 187 -7.77 2.97 -3.48
CA ILE A 187 -6.85 3.93 -4.11
C ILE A 187 -5.97 3.26 -5.19
N LEU A 188 -5.82 1.93 -5.13
CA LEU A 188 -5.07 1.14 -6.10
C LEU A 188 -5.90 0.76 -7.33
N GLU A 189 -7.20 1.10 -7.39
CA GLU A 189 -8.04 0.80 -8.55
C GLU A 189 -7.46 1.46 -9.81
N GLY A 190 -7.25 0.67 -10.87
CA GLY A 190 -6.61 1.10 -12.11
C GLY A 190 -5.08 0.94 -12.15
N LEU A 191 -4.40 0.83 -11.02
CA LEU A 191 -2.94 0.62 -10.98
C LEU A 191 -2.47 -0.77 -11.43
N PRO A 192 -3.24 -1.86 -11.34
CA PRO A 192 -2.77 -3.18 -11.80
C PRO A 192 -2.27 -3.16 -13.24
N PHE A 193 -2.98 -2.49 -14.16
CA PHE A 193 -2.59 -2.34 -15.55
C PHE A 193 -1.27 -1.55 -15.70
N ILE A 194 -1.16 -0.43 -15.02
CA ILE A 194 0.06 0.42 -15.02
C ILE A 194 1.26 -0.34 -14.47
N THR A 195 1.04 -1.07 -13.38
CA THR A 195 2.05 -1.92 -12.73
C THR A 195 2.57 -3.02 -13.66
N ASP A 196 1.69 -3.71 -14.38
CA ASP A 196 2.08 -4.77 -15.33
C ASP A 196 2.97 -4.22 -16.44
N ILE A 197 2.62 -3.06 -17.02
CA ILE A 197 3.45 -2.40 -18.03
C ILE A 197 4.82 -2.01 -17.45
N LEU A 198 4.84 -1.41 -16.26
CA LEU A 198 6.08 -1.00 -15.60
C LEU A 198 7.01 -2.18 -15.34
N LEU A 199 6.49 -3.30 -14.84
CA LEU A 199 7.26 -4.52 -14.60
C LEU A 199 7.79 -5.14 -15.90
N LYS A 200 7.02 -5.11 -16.99
CA LYS A 200 7.48 -5.56 -18.32
C LYS A 200 8.64 -4.69 -18.83
N ILE A 201 8.57 -3.37 -18.64
CA ILE A 201 9.66 -2.47 -19.01
C ILE A 201 10.91 -2.77 -18.18
N TYR A 202 10.80 -2.92 -16.85
CA TYR A 202 11.94 -3.28 -16.00
C TYR A 202 12.57 -4.60 -16.38
N LYS A 203 11.74 -5.60 -16.71
CA LYS A 203 12.24 -6.89 -17.22
C LYS A 203 12.99 -6.73 -18.55
N SER A 204 12.48 -5.90 -19.45
CA SER A 204 13.15 -5.61 -20.73
C SER A 204 14.46 -4.87 -20.52
N ILE A 205 14.50 -3.92 -19.59
CA ILE A 205 15.75 -3.23 -19.20
C ILE A 205 16.77 -4.26 -18.68
N ALA A 206 16.39 -5.10 -17.74
CA ALA A 206 17.27 -6.13 -17.18
C ALA A 206 17.85 -7.06 -18.27
N LEU A 207 17.00 -7.55 -19.18
CA LEU A 207 17.42 -8.38 -20.30
C LEU A 207 18.36 -7.64 -21.26
N ASN A 208 18.13 -6.34 -21.50
CA ASN A 208 19.00 -5.55 -22.35
C ASN A 208 20.38 -5.33 -21.68
N PHE A 209 20.41 -5.02 -20.38
CA PHE A 209 21.67 -4.95 -19.64
C PHE A 209 22.43 -6.27 -19.63
N GLU A 210 21.73 -7.40 -19.47
CA GLU A 210 22.35 -8.73 -19.55
C GLU A 210 22.92 -9.02 -20.94
N ARG A 211 22.22 -8.61 -22.01
CA ARG A 211 22.67 -8.75 -23.39
C ARG A 211 23.88 -7.87 -23.70
N ILE A 212 23.87 -6.61 -23.25
CA ILE A 212 24.97 -5.66 -23.46
C ILE A 212 26.19 -6.09 -22.64
N GLY A 213 25.98 -6.58 -21.41
CA GLY A 213 27.06 -7.04 -20.54
C GLY A 213 27.76 -8.34 -21.02
N LYS A 214 27.08 -9.14 -21.84
CA LYS A 214 27.65 -10.33 -22.48
C LYS A 214 28.04 -9.98 -23.91
N LEU A 215 29.23 -9.44 -24.10
CA LEU A 215 29.79 -9.19 -25.43
C LEU A 215 29.81 -10.50 -26.23
N LYS A 216 29.15 -10.48 -27.36
CA LYS A 216 29.21 -11.61 -28.34
C LYS A 216 30.18 -11.23 -29.42
N PHE A 217 31.07 -12.15 -29.71
CA PHE A 217 32.06 -11.99 -30.76
C PHE A 217 31.71 -12.93 -31.92
N ALA A 218 31.73 -12.44 -33.14
CA ALA A 218 31.75 -13.26 -34.34
C ALA A 218 33.18 -13.31 -34.83
N LEU A 219 33.72 -14.52 -34.83
CA LEU A 219 35.02 -14.82 -35.43
C LEU A 219 34.79 -15.27 -36.86
N ASN A 220 35.29 -14.50 -37.81
CA ASN A 220 35.21 -14.84 -39.20
C ASN A 220 36.62 -15.19 -39.69
N TYR A 221 36.85 -16.48 -39.96
CA TYR A 221 38.12 -16.96 -40.50
C TYR A 221 38.00 -17.09 -42.02
N ASN A 222 38.83 -16.40 -42.75
CA ASN A 222 38.94 -16.45 -44.20
C ASN A 222 40.13 -17.38 -44.59
N PRO A 223 39.91 -18.60 -45.03
CA PRO A 223 41.00 -19.51 -45.39
C PRO A 223 41.72 -19.00 -46.64
N PRO A 224 43.07 -19.13 -46.69
CA PRO A 224 43.84 -18.84 -47.91
C PRO A 224 43.37 -19.72 -49.09
N PRO A 225 43.51 -19.24 -50.35
CA PRO A 225 42.98 -19.93 -51.53
C PRO A 225 43.54 -21.33 -51.80
N ASN A 226 44.60 -21.75 -51.12
CA ASN A 226 45.26 -23.03 -51.29
C ASN A 226 44.95 -24.05 -50.18
N VAL A 227 44.00 -23.78 -49.28
CA VAL A 227 43.68 -24.65 -48.16
C VAL A 227 42.38 -25.43 -48.47
N ASP A 228 42.46 -26.75 -48.37
CA ASP A 228 41.31 -27.62 -48.55
C ASP A 228 40.23 -27.35 -47.49
N ILE A 229 38.95 -27.43 -47.87
CA ILE A 229 37.78 -27.12 -47.01
C ILE A 229 37.81 -27.90 -45.71
N MET A 230 38.28 -29.16 -45.72
CA MET A 230 38.39 -29.97 -44.50
C MET A 230 39.43 -29.40 -43.50
N ASN A 231 40.57 -28.96 -44.03
CA ASN A 231 41.61 -28.32 -43.21
C ASN A 231 41.20 -26.95 -42.70
N ALA A 232 40.48 -26.17 -43.51
CA ALA A 232 39.94 -24.87 -43.10
C ALA A 232 38.96 -25.02 -41.94
N LYS A 233 38.10 -26.04 -41.94
CA LYS A 233 37.18 -26.33 -40.84
C LYS A 233 37.91 -26.74 -39.56
N ALA A 234 38.94 -27.59 -39.66
CA ALA A 234 39.76 -28.02 -38.53
C ALA A 234 40.46 -26.81 -37.85
N ILE A 235 40.97 -25.86 -38.65
CA ILE A 235 41.58 -24.63 -38.16
C ILE A 235 40.54 -23.75 -37.48
N ALA A 236 39.35 -23.58 -38.06
CA ALA A 236 38.27 -22.82 -37.46
C ALA A 236 37.81 -23.41 -36.13
N ASP A 237 37.69 -24.73 -36.02
CA ASP A 237 37.34 -25.42 -34.77
C ASP A 237 38.42 -25.27 -33.69
N SER A 238 39.70 -25.22 -34.05
CA SER A 238 40.81 -24.93 -33.13
C SER A 238 40.75 -23.51 -32.63
N ILE A 239 40.55 -22.53 -33.51
CA ILE A 239 40.39 -21.08 -33.14
C ILE A 239 39.20 -20.93 -32.21
N ALA A 240 38.06 -21.59 -32.48
CA ALA A 240 36.89 -21.53 -31.63
C ALA A 240 37.13 -22.07 -30.21
N LYS A 241 37.91 -23.16 -30.10
CA LYS A 241 38.29 -23.73 -28.79
C LYS A 241 39.21 -22.78 -27.99
N GLU A 242 40.26 -22.30 -28.64
CA GLU A 242 41.18 -21.34 -28.00
C GLU A 242 40.49 -20.06 -27.60
N TRP A 243 39.55 -19.55 -28.42
CA TRP A 243 38.72 -18.40 -28.07
C TRP A 243 37.84 -18.68 -26.86
N ALA A 244 37.21 -19.85 -26.78
CA ALA A 244 36.37 -20.21 -25.62
C ALA A 244 37.21 -20.29 -24.32
N GLU A 245 38.46 -20.75 -24.38
CA GLU A 245 39.37 -20.78 -23.25
C GLU A 245 39.84 -19.38 -22.83
N VAL A 246 40.04 -18.47 -23.79
CA VAL A 246 40.41 -17.06 -23.53
C VAL A 246 39.25 -16.33 -22.87
N MET A 247 38.02 -16.56 -23.35
CA MET A 247 36.82 -15.89 -22.82
C MET A 247 36.34 -16.42 -21.46
N ASN A 248 36.63 -17.70 -21.14
CA ASN A 248 36.27 -18.35 -19.88
C ASN A 248 37.51 -19.02 -19.23
N PRO A 249 38.51 -18.25 -18.80
CA PRO A 249 39.69 -18.84 -18.21
C PRO A 249 39.37 -19.50 -16.88
N PRO A 250 39.77 -20.76 -16.64
CA PRO A 250 39.48 -21.46 -15.39
C PRO A 250 40.12 -20.83 -14.14
N SER A 251 41.07 -19.93 -14.30
CA SER A 251 41.83 -19.29 -13.22
C SER A 251 41.55 -17.78 -13.07
N GLY A 252 40.61 -17.20 -13.79
CA GLY A 252 40.33 -15.76 -13.74
C GLY A 252 41.45 -14.82 -14.27
N THR A 253 42.47 -15.40 -14.94
CA THR A 253 43.55 -14.62 -15.58
C THR A 253 43.20 -14.31 -17.01
N THR A 254 43.30 -13.05 -17.41
CA THR A 254 43.16 -12.61 -18.80
C THR A 254 44.24 -13.29 -19.67
N LYS A 255 43.84 -13.93 -20.74
CA LYS A 255 44.76 -14.49 -21.79
C LYS A 255 44.54 -13.71 -23.06
N ASP A 256 45.63 -13.44 -23.79
CA ASP A 256 45.56 -12.83 -25.10
C ASP A 256 45.41 -13.92 -26.17
N LEU A 257 44.56 -13.70 -27.17
CA LEU A 257 44.44 -14.58 -28.33
C LEU A 257 45.52 -14.15 -29.37
N ILE A 258 46.36 -15.10 -29.74
CA ILE A 258 47.30 -14.93 -30.85
C ILE A 258 46.84 -15.89 -31.98
N ALA A 259 46.25 -15.34 -33.04
CA ALA A 259 45.81 -16.10 -34.19
C ALA A 259 46.74 -15.83 -35.36
N ILE A 260 47.12 -16.91 -36.08
CA ILE A 260 47.92 -16.81 -37.32
C ILE A 260 46.93 -17.02 -38.49
N GLY A 261 46.75 -15.99 -39.32
CA GLY A 261 45.86 -16.01 -40.46
C GLY A 261 44.96 -14.79 -40.56
N ASP A 262 44.11 -14.72 -41.58
CA ASP A 262 43.13 -13.65 -41.77
C ASP A 262 41.90 -13.93 -40.89
N LEU A 263 41.90 -13.39 -39.69
CA LEU A 263 40.84 -13.48 -38.69
C LEU A 263 40.22 -12.11 -38.47
N ASP A 264 38.95 -11.97 -38.85
CA ASP A 264 38.17 -10.76 -38.55
C ASP A 264 37.27 -11.00 -37.31
N ILE A 265 37.51 -10.17 -36.28
CA ILE A 265 36.76 -10.28 -35.01
C ILE A 265 35.73 -9.13 -34.96
N LYS A 266 34.47 -9.44 -35.10
CA LYS A 266 33.37 -8.47 -34.98
C LYS A 266 32.68 -8.64 -33.66
N VAL A 267 32.55 -7.51 -32.92
CA VAL A 267 31.72 -7.47 -31.73
C VAL A 267 30.26 -7.32 -32.17
N ILE A 268 29.43 -8.34 -31.85
CA ILE A 268 28.01 -8.32 -32.17
C ILE A 268 27.25 -7.75 -30.96
N GLY A 269 26.51 -6.68 -31.18
CA GLY A 269 25.61 -6.11 -30.16
C GLY A 269 26.07 -4.81 -29.54
N SER A 270 27.26 -4.26 -29.93
CA SER A 270 27.74 -2.95 -29.45
C SER A 270 26.98 -1.76 -30.08
N ASP A 271 26.38 -1.94 -31.26
CA ASP A 271 25.70 -0.87 -32.01
C ASP A 271 24.21 -0.71 -31.69
N ASN A 272 23.65 -1.55 -30.81
CA ASN A 272 22.27 -1.38 -30.36
C ASN A 272 22.20 -0.24 -29.37
N GLN A 273 21.74 0.93 -29.86
CA GLN A 273 21.32 2.04 -29.00
C GLN A 273 20.41 1.49 -27.90
N ALA A 274 20.80 1.66 -26.65
CA ALA A 274 19.91 1.37 -25.53
C ALA A 274 18.61 2.16 -25.75
N LEU A 275 17.49 1.44 -25.86
CA LEU A 275 16.16 2.08 -25.96
C LEU A 275 16.04 3.09 -24.83
N ASP A 276 15.64 4.33 -25.13
CA ASP A 276 15.30 5.30 -24.13
C ASP A 276 14.11 4.77 -23.32
N THR A 277 14.41 4.27 -22.14
CA THR A 277 13.42 3.74 -21.20
C THR A 277 12.99 4.76 -20.14
N ASN A 278 13.67 5.90 -20.09
CA ASN A 278 13.44 6.93 -19.08
C ASN A 278 12.06 7.57 -19.27
N THR A 279 11.72 7.96 -20.50
CA THR A 279 10.45 8.62 -20.79
C THR A 279 9.23 7.75 -20.44
N PRO A 280 9.11 6.48 -20.90
CA PRO A 280 7.96 5.65 -20.58
C PRO A 280 7.89 5.27 -19.10
N VAL A 281 9.02 5.00 -18.45
CA VAL A 281 9.04 4.73 -17.00
C VAL A 281 8.56 5.93 -16.22
N ARG A 282 9.02 7.13 -16.56
CA ARG A 282 8.60 8.38 -15.93
C ARG A 282 7.09 8.60 -16.09
N GLN A 283 6.53 8.41 -17.27
CA GLN A 283 5.08 8.56 -17.50
C GLN A 283 4.25 7.59 -16.66
N LEU A 284 4.69 6.34 -16.50
CA LEU A 284 4.01 5.37 -15.65
C LEU A 284 4.10 5.73 -14.16
N LEU A 285 5.25 6.22 -13.71
CA LEU A 285 5.42 6.71 -12.33
C LEU A 285 4.55 7.96 -12.07
N GLU A 286 4.39 8.85 -13.05
CA GLU A 286 3.49 10.00 -12.97
C GLU A 286 2.02 9.57 -12.80
N GLN A 287 1.58 8.50 -13.46
CA GLN A 287 0.25 7.92 -13.25
C GLN A 287 0.08 7.36 -11.82
N ILE A 288 1.10 6.70 -11.28
CA ILE A 288 1.07 6.20 -9.90
C ILE A 288 0.98 7.37 -8.91
N VAL A 289 1.78 8.40 -9.11
CA VAL A 289 1.77 9.64 -8.30
C VAL A 289 0.40 10.32 -8.36
N ALA A 290 -0.13 10.51 -9.56
CA ALA A 290 -1.45 11.13 -9.76
C ALA A 290 -2.57 10.32 -9.08
N LYS A 291 -2.50 8.99 -9.13
CA LYS A 291 -3.51 8.12 -8.51
C LYS A 291 -3.42 8.08 -6.98
N THR A 292 -2.20 8.12 -6.43
CA THR A 292 -1.98 8.10 -4.97
C THR A 292 -2.14 9.46 -4.31
N GLY A 293 -2.13 10.54 -5.10
CA GLY A 293 -2.23 11.92 -4.61
C GLY A 293 -1.00 12.40 -3.82
N ILE A 294 0.08 11.61 -3.77
CA ILE A 294 1.28 11.98 -3.02
C ILE A 294 2.25 12.73 -3.92
N PRO A 295 2.69 13.91 -3.53
CA PRO A 295 3.68 14.68 -4.28
C PRO A 295 4.98 13.90 -4.56
N PRO A 296 5.56 14.00 -5.76
CA PRO A 296 6.75 13.26 -6.16
C PRO A 296 7.93 13.42 -5.21
N PHE A 297 8.14 14.63 -4.69
CA PHE A 297 9.25 14.92 -3.77
C PHE A 297 9.17 14.12 -2.46
N LEU A 298 7.96 13.80 -1.98
CA LEU A 298 7.78 12.94 -0.81
C LEU A 298 8.12 11.47 -1.09
N LEU A 299 8.10 11.05 -2.36
CA LEU A 299 8.49 9.71 -2.78
C LEU A 299 9.96 9.61 -3.19
N GLY A 300 10.73 10.70 -3.04
CA GLY A 300 12.14 10.76 -3.44
C GLY A 300 12.34 10.87 -4.95
N LEU A 301 11.32 11.26 -5.70
CA LEU A 301 11.43 11.50 -7.13
C LEU A 301 11.88 12.93 -7.38
N SER A 302 13.08 13.09 -7.94
CA SER A 302 13.70 14.39 -8.24
C SER A 302 13.18 14.99 -9.55
N TRP A 303 11.87 15.12 -9.70
CA TRP A 303 11.33 15.88 -10.82
C TRP A 303 11.43 17.37 -10.50
N SER A 304 11.74 18.17 -11.51
CA SER A 304 11.93 19.62 -11.36
C SER A 304 10.65 20.27 -10.80
N THR A 305 10.59 20.44 -9.50
CA THR A 305 9.53 21.19 -8.82
C THR A 305 10.13 22.46 -8.22
N SER A 306 9.50 23.60 -8.46
CA SER A 306 9.85 24.82 -7.77
C SER A 306 9.38 24.75 -6.31
N GLU A 307 10.05 25.49 -5.41
CA GLU A 307 9.65 25.59 -4.00
C GLU A 307 8.17 25.97 -3.84
N ARG A 308 7.70 26.93 -4.64
CA ARG A 308 6.29 27.34 -4.63
C ARG A 308 5.34 26.19 -5.01
N MET A 309 5.70 25.38 -6.01
CA MET A 309 4.89 24.22 -6.42
C MET A 309 4.87 23.17 -5.32
N SER A 310 6.00 22.90 -4.65
CA SER A 310 6.06 21.95 -3.55
C SER A 310 5.17 22.39 -2.38
N LYS A 311 5.11 23.67 -2.05
CA LYS A 311 4.22 24.23 -1.04
C LYS A 311 2.74 24.01 -1.41
N GLN A 312 2.35 24.34 -2.63
CA GLN A 312 0.97 24.12 -3.09
C GLN A 312 0.57 22.64 -3.08
N GLN A 313 1.48 21.75 -3.50
CA GLN A 313 1.24 20.31 -3.44
C GLN A 313 1.09 19.81 -2.00
N ALA A 314 1.86 20.35 -1.05
CA ALA A 314 1.73 20.02 0.37
C ALA A 314 0.38 20.48 0.95
N GLU A 315 -0.12 21.65 0.57
CA GLU A 315 -1.45 22.14 0.98
C GLU A 315 -2.57 21.23 0.44
N ILE A 316 -2.50 20.83 -0.84
CA ILE A 316 -3.47 19.91 -1.43
C ILE A 316 -3.46 18.57 -0.69
N LEU A 317 -2.28 18.02 -0.42
CA LEU A 317 -2.14 16.77 0.34
C LEU A 317 -2.73 16.90 1.75
N THR A 318 -2.51 18.03 2.43
CA THR A 318 -3.11 18.30 3.74
C THR A 318 -4.64 18.25 3.68
N SER A 319 -5.23 18.87 2.67
CA SER A 319 -6.69 18.83 2.45
C SER A 319 -7.21 17.41 2.19
N GLU A 320 -6.46 16.59 1.45
CA GLU A 320 -6.81 15.19 1.23
C GLU A 320 -6.77 14.36 2.52
N ILE A 321 -5.73 14.56 3.34
CA ILE A 321 -5.61 13.87 4.63
C ILE A 321 -6.76 14.27 5.57
N GLU A 322 -7.18 15.52 5.56
CA GLU A 322 -8.38 15.95 6.31
C GLU A 322 -9.65 15.26 5.80
N GLY A 323 -9.73 14.98 4.49
CA GLY A 323 -10.78 14.15 3.90
C GLY A 323 -10.80 12.74 4.50
N TYR A 324 -9.64 12.09 4.59
CA TYR A 324 -9.51 10.76 5.21
C TYR A 324 -9.85 10.77 6.71
N ARG A 325 -9.42 11.80 7.45
CA ARG A 325 -9.76 12.01 8.86
C ARG A 325 -11.27 12.05 9.08
N ARG A 326 -12.01 12.74 8.20
CA ARG A 326 -13.49 12.78 8.24
C ARG A 326 -14.13 11.42 8.05
N ILE A 327 -13.56 10.54 7.21
CA ILE A 327 -14.06 9.19 6.98
C ILE A 327 -13.78 8.27 8.18
N ILE A 328 -12.66 8.47 8.88
CA ILE A 328 -12.23 7.61 10.01
C ILE A 328 -12.84 8.06 11.34
N SER A 329 -13.08 9.35 11.52
CA SER A 329 -13.60 9.92 12.78
C SER A 329 -14.88 9.22 13.29
N PRO A 330 -15.85 8.82 12.47
CA PRO A 330 -17.02 8.07 12.95
C PRO A 330 -16.66 6.72 13.57
N THR A 331 -15.62 6.03 13.05
CA THR A 331 -15.14 4.76 13.61
C THR A 331 -14.52 4.97 14.99
N ILE A 332 -13.71 6.02 15.16
CA ILE A 332 -13.13 6.41 16.44
C ILE A 332 -14.25 6.78 17.43
N SER A 333 -15.19 7.61 16.97
CA SER A 333 -16.34 8.04 17.78
C SER A 333 -17.18 6.84 18.25
N LYS A 334 -17.36 5.83 17.41
CA LYS A 334 -18.08 4.61 17.78
C LYS A 334 -17.38 3.84 18.90
N ILE A 335 -16.06 3.69 18.83
CA ILE A 335 -15.24 3.01 19.86
C ILE A 335 -15.36 3.78 21.19
N VAL A 336 -15.18 5.11 21.14
CA VAL A 336 -15.23 5.97 22.30
C VAL A 336 -16.61 5.99 22.95
N SER A 337 -17.67 6.17 22.15
CA SER A 337 -19.06 6.12 22.63
C SER A 337 -19.39 4.79 23.29
N PHE A 338 -18.91 3.69 22.71
CA PHE A 338 -19.15 2.36 23.27
C PHE A 338 -18.43 2.18 24.61
N TRP A 339 -17.18 2.65 24.72
CA TRP A 339 -16.43 2.62 25.97
C TRP A 339 -17.09 3.49 27.06
N LEU A 340 -17.47 4.73 26.72
CA LEU A 340 -18.15 5.64 27.66
C LEU A 340 -19.45 5.03 28.18
N LYS A 341 -20.24 4.42 27.28
CA LYS A 341 -21.49 3.75 27.64
C LYS A 341 -21.29 2.58 28.59
N LEU A 342 -20.28 1.74 28.36
CA LEU A 342 -19.94 0.62 29.24
C LEU A 342 -19.55 1.05 30.64
N ASN A 343 -18.87 2.20 30.76
CA ASN A 343 -18.42 2.73 32.04
C ASN A 343 -19.46 3.68 32.70
N GLY A 344 -20.63 3.86 32.09
CA GLY A 344 -21.71 4.68 32.66
C GLY A 344 -21.51 6.19 32.56
N PHE A 345 -20.61 6.64 31.68
CA PHE A 345 -20.35 8.06 31.43
C PHE A 345 -21.24 8.62 30.30
N SER A 346 -21.33 9.94 30.23
CA SER A 346 -21.97 10.63 29.12
C SER A 346 -21.21 10.34 27.80
N GLN A 347 -21.96 10.06 26.72
CA GLN A 347 -21.39 9.79 25.40
C GLN A 347 -20.94 11.04 24.65
N LEU A 348 -21.12 12.23 25.22
CA LEU A 348 -20.65 13.48 24.61
C LEU A 348 -19.13 13.52 24.57
N HIS A 349 -18.58 13.61 23.38
CA HIS A 349 -17.14 13.71 23.15
C HIS A 349 -16.88 14.41 21.82
N GLN A 350 -15.68 14.95 21.70
CA GLN A 350 -15.16 15.56 20.49
C GLN A 350 -13.79 14.96 20.15
N ILE A 351 -13.57 14.69 18.88
CA ILE A 351 -12.28 14.22 18.35
C ILE A 351 -11.56 15.45 17.78
N SER A 352 -10.38 15.71 18.28
CA SER A 352 -9.49 16.77 17.80
C SER A 352 -8.24 16.15 17.18
N TRP A 353 -8.08 16.33 15.88
CA TRP A 353 -6.89 15.87 15.16
C TRP A 353 -5.75 16.87 15.32
N ASN A 354 -4.55 16.37 15.55
CA ASN A 354 -3.37 17.20 15.60
C ASN A 354 -3.08 17.82 14.22
N ALA A 355 -2.52 19.02 14.22
CA ALA A 355 -2.18 19.71 12.98
C ALA A 355 -1.18 18.89 12.14
N ILE A 356 -1.32 18.96 10.82
CA ILE A 356 -0.39 18.32 9.89
C ILE A 356 0.70 19.32 9.55
N HIS A 357 1.89 19.09 10.05
CA HIS A 357 3.04 19.96 9.79
C HIS A 357 3.82 19.44 8.58
N LEU A 358 3.47 19.91 7.38
CA LEU A 358 4.22 19.70 6.15
C LEU A 358 5.05 20.93 5.76
N HIS A 359 4.87 22.02 6.50
CA HIS A 359 5.57 23.29 6.30
C HIS A 359 6.59 23.55 7.40
N ASP A 360 7.54 24.41 7.09
CA ASP A 360 8.53 24.89 8.05
C ASP A 360 7.81 25.61 9.22
N GLU A 361 8.09 25.20 10.46
CA GLU A 361 7.47 25.78 11.67
C GLU A 361 7.70 27.30 11.75
N VAL A 362 8.81 27.79 11.18
CA VAL A 362 9.14 29.21 11.12
C VAL A 362 8.15 29.99 10.27
N GLU A 363 7.74 29.45 9.10
CA GLU A 363 6.75 30.12 8.25
C GLU A 363 5.34 30.10 8.88
N SER A 364 4.96 29.01 9.51
CA SER A 364 3.65 28.92 10.19
C SER A 364 3.57 29.88 11.39
N SER A 365 4.65 30.01 12.16
CA SER A 365 4.76 30.97 13.26
C SER A 365 4.73 32.43 12.77
N ARG A 366 5.34 32.70 11.63
CA ARG A 366 5.33 34.01 10.98
C ARG A 366 3.95 34.39 10.46
N ALA A 367 3.23 33.43 9.85
CA ALA A 367 1.86 33.61 9.41
C ALA A 367 0.90 33.87 10.60
N ALA A 368 1.05 33.12 11.70
CA ALA A 368 0.29 33.32 12.92
C ALA A 368 0.52 34.72 13.54
N LEU A 369 1.79 35.18 13.55
CA LEU A 369 2.14 36.53 14.04
C LEU A 369 1.51 37.62 13.16
N LEU A 370 1.55 37.48 11.84
CA LEU A 370 0.91 38.43 10.92
C LEU A 370 -0.59 38.47 11.08
N THR A 371 -1.22 37.33 11.28
CA THR A 371 -2.68 37.22 11.52
C THR A 371 -3.06 37.85 12.83
N ALA A 372 -2.29 37.64 13.90
CA ALA A 372 -2.51 38.30 15.20
C ALA A 372 -2.33 39.80 15.11
N GLN A 373 -1.35 40.31 14.35
CA GLN A 373 -1.16 41.73 14.09
C GLN A 373 -2.34 42.32 13.31
N ALA A 374 -2.84 41.63 12.25
CA ALA A 374 -3.99 42.07 11.48
C ALA A 374 -5.27 42.16 12.35
N ASN A 375 -5.51 41.13 13.19
CA ASN A 375 -6.64 41.11 14.11
C ASN A 375 -6.56 42.27 15.16
N LYS A 376 -5.35 42.58 15.65
CA LYS A 376 -5.14 43.70 16.56
C LYS A 376 -5.40 45.04 15.87
N ILE A 377 -5.03 45.22 14.63
CA ILE A 377 -5.31 46.42 13.85
C ILE A 377 -6.82 46.54 13.61
N ASN A 378 -7.49 45.46 13.21
CA ASN A 378 -8.95 45.44 12.97
C ASN A 378 -9.77 45.67 14.26
N SER A 379 -9.23 45.38 15.45
CA SER A 379 -9.88 45.65 16.73
C SER A 379 -9.67 47.08 17.25
N LEU A 380 -8.82 47.88 16.58
CA LEU A 380 -8.52 49.27 16.88
C LEU A 380 -9.27 50.27 15.96
N ILE A 381 -9.91 49.75 14.93
CA ILE A 381 -10.83 50.46 14.02
C ILE A 381 -12.26 50.16 14.45
#